data_16b17474fec7b08f999b0abba303cb15
#
_entry.id   16b17474fec7b08f999b0abba303cb15
#
_cell.length_a   1.000
_cell.length_b   1.000
_cell.length_c   1.000
_cell.angle_alpha   90.00
_cell.angle_beta   90.00
_cell.angle_gamma   90.00
#
_symmetry.space_group_name_H-M   'P 1'
#
loop_
_entity.id
_entity.type
_entity.pdbx_description
1 polymer ?
#
loop_
_entity_poly.entity_id
_entity_poly.type
_entity_poly.pdbx_seq_one_letter_code
_entity_poly.pdbx_strand_id
1 'polypeptide(L)'
;MPVRSIRDNEFTILGTGDIGRHVADRLRGMGAAKIVGLSRSGKPHPAFDEVYPISALDDVLPRTKILVMALPSTPETVHILNRERIALLPADAYVINVGRGTALDQVALADALNAGKLAGAALDVMDPEPLPKDDPLWDARNLIITPHVSGNMTL
;
A
#
# COMPACT_ATOMS: atom_id res chain seq x y z
N MET A 1 -15.21 -5.58 -7.41
CA MET A 1 -14.45 -4.54 -6.67
C MET A 1 -14.94 -3.17 -7.11
N PRO A 2 -15.26 -2.25 -6.19
CA PRO A 2 -15.56 -0.87 -6.55
C PRO A 2 -14.37 -0.25 -7.30
N VAL A 3 -14.62 0.71 -8.19
CA VAL A 3 -13.57 1.41 -8.94
C VAL A 3 -13.47 2.85 -8.43
N ARG A 4 -12.24 3.30 -8.20
CA ARG A 4 -11.96 4.69 -7.81
C ARG A 4 -11.03 5.33 -8.84
N SER A 5 -11.33 6.56 -9.24
CA SER A 5 -10.46 7.33 -10.14
C SER A 5 -9.15 7.70 -9.45
N ILE A 6 -8.07 7.84 -10.20
CA ILE A 6 -6.83 8.48 -9.71
C ILE A 6 -7.04 9.98 -9.56
N ARG A 7 -7.73 10.58 -10.55
CA ARG A 7 -8.01 12.01 -10.56
C ARG A 7 -8.82 12.41 -9.33
N ASP A 8 -8.43 13.50 -8.72
CA ASP A 8 -9.06 14.14 -7.56
C ASP A 8 -9.07 13.29 -6.27
N ASN A 9 -8.29 12.20 -6.22
CA ASN A 9 -8.10 11.41 -5.02
C ASN A 9 -6.75 11.67 -4.34
N GLU A 10 -6.71 11.41 -3.04
CA GLU A 10 -5.52 11.50 -2.22
C GLU A 10 -4.86 10.13 -2.09
N PHE A 11 -3.52 10.11 -2.14
CA PHE A 11 -2.70 8.92 -2.02
C PHE A 11 -1.74 9.05 -0.86
N THR A 12 -1.58 7.97 -0.11
CA THR A 12 -0.54 7.83 0.91
C THR A 12 0.45 6.78 0.45
N ILE A 13 1.73 7.13 0.41
CA ILE A 13 2.80 6.24 -0.05
C ILE A 13 3.74 5.93 1.11
N LEU A 14 3.78 4.67 1.53
CA LEU A 14 4.77 4.16 2.48
C LEU A 14 6.07 3.85 1.75
N GLY A 15 7.08 4.65 2.02
CA GLY A 15 8.38 4.58 1.36
C GLY A 15 8.54 5.67 0.29
N THR A 16 9.38 6.67 0.59
CA THR A 16 9.71 7.78 -0.33
C THR A 16 11.02 7.53 -1.07
N GLY A 17 11.39 6.26 -1.24
CA GLY A 17 12.53 5.83 -2.03
C GLY A 17 12.26 5.94 -3.54
N ASP A 18 13.09 5.30 -4.34
CA ASP A 18 13.03 5.38 -5.79
C ASP A 18 11.65 4.99 -6.35
N ILE A 19 11.13 3.82 -5.98
CA ILE A 19 9.80 3.36 -6.41
C ILE A 19 8.70 4.33 -5.97
N GLY A 20 8.71 4.74 -4.70
CA GLY A 20 7.67 5.63 -4.17
C GLY A 20 7.63 6.99 -4.85
N ARG A 21 8.79 7.57 -5.19
CA ARG A 21 8.89 8.84 -5.95
C ARG A 21 8.32 8.69 -7.35
N HIS A 22 8.71 7.64 -8.06
CA HIS A 22 8.20 7.38 -9.41
C HIS A 22 6.70 7.13 -9.44
N VAL A 23 6.15 6.48 -8.41
CA VAL A 23 4.69 6.35 -8.23
C VAL A 23 4.07 7.72 -8.02
N ALA A 24 4.62 8.54 -7.12
CA ALA A 24 4.12 9.88 -6.85
C ALA A 24 4.10 10.77 -8.10
N ASP A 25 5.19 10.78 -8.87
CA ASP A 25 5.28 11.56 -10.11
C ASP A 25 4.21 11.15 -11.13
N ARG A 26 3.98 9.83 -11.29
CA ARG A 26 2.93 9.34 -12.21
C ARG A 26 1.53 9.68 -11.72
N LEU A 27 1.26 9.51 -10.43
CA LEU A 27 -0.03 9.87 -9.84
C LEU A 27 -0.32 11.37 -10.03
N ARG A 28 0.68 12.22 -9.87
CA ARG A 28 0.55 13.67 -10.12
C ARG A 28 0.23 13.94 -11.59
N GLY A 29 0.90 13.30 -12.52
CA GLY A 29 0.61 13.40 -13.95
C GLY A 29 -0.79 12.93 -14.35
N MET A 30 -1.37 12.00 -13.55
CA MET A 30 -2.74 11.52 -13.73
C MET A 30 -3.80 12.37 -12.99
N GLY A 31 -3.38 13.44 -12.29
CA GLY A 31 -4.28 14.38 -11.62
C GLY A 31 -4.68 14.01 -10.22
N ALA A 32 -3.84 13.26 -9.49
CA ALA A 32 -4.04 13.04 -8.06
C ALA A 32 -4.12 14.39 -7.32
N ALA A 33 -5.08 14.51 -6.40
CA ALA A 33 -5.32 15.76 -5.68
C ALA A 33 -4.25 16.04 -4.63
N LYS A 34 -3.78 14.98 -3.95
CA LYS A 34 -2.76 15.08 -2.91
C LYS A 34 -1.96 13.78 -2.81
N ILE A 35 -0.67 13.91 -2.57
CA ILE A 35 0.24 12.78 -2.39
C ILE A 35 1.03 12.96 -1.10
N VAL A 36 0.79 12.11 -0.14
CA VAL A 36 1.44 12.08 1.17
C VAL A 36 2.48 10.96 1.19
N GLY A 37 3.70 11.27 1.57
CA GLY A 37 4.76 10.28 1.77
C GLY A 37 4.98 9.96 3.24
N LEU A 38 5.34 8.71 3.56
CA LEU A 38 5.92 8.34 4.85
C LEU A 38 7.29 7.70 4.64
N SER A 39 8.26 8.15 5.40
CA SER A 39 9.63 7.64 5.36
C SER A 39 10.22 7.55 6.76
N ARG A 40 11.34 6.85 6.91
CA ARG A 40 12.01 6.73 8.20
C ARG A 40 12.32 8.10 8.83
N SER A 41 12.75 9.06 8.02
CA SER A 41 13.20 10.38 8.51
C SER A 41 12.14 11.49 8.43
N GLY A 42 11.08 11.30 7.65
CA GLY A 42 10.09 12.37 7.39
C GLY A 42 10.62 13.55 6.59
N LYS A 43 11.80 13.44 5.95
CA LYS A 43 12.38 14.55 5.18
C LYS A 43 11.52 14.88 3.97
N PRO A 44 11.17 16.18 3.76
CA PRO A 44 10.44 16.62 2.58
C PRO A 44 11.12 16.21 1.27
N HIS A 45 10.31 15.94 0.24
CA HIS A 45 10.79 15.65 -1.10
C HIS A 45 9.81 16.22 -2.12
N PRO A 46 10.28 16.84 -3.23
CA PRO A 46 9.41 17.55 -4.20
C PRO A 46 8.31 16.73 -4.86
N ALA A 47 8.45 15.39 -4.94
CA ALA A 47 7.43 14.51 -5.50
C ALA A 47 6.16 14.41 -4.63
N PHE A 48 6.23 14.80 -3.36
CA PHE A 48 5.14 14.69 -2.38
C PHE A 48 4.68 16.07 -1.93
N ASP A 49 3.41 16.21 -1.62
CA ASP A 49 2.86 17.45 -1.02
C ASP A 49 3.25 17.58 0.45
N GLU A 50 3.27 16.43 1.15
CA GLU A 50 3.68 16.31 2.55
C GLU A 50 4.49 15.03 2.74
N VAL A 51 5.47 15.06 3.62
CA VAL A 51 6.20 13.86 4.06
C VAL A 51 6.24 13.82 5.57
N TYR A 52 5.83 12.69 6.14
CA TYR A 52 5.84 12.43 7.57
C TYR A 52 6.87 11.37 7.94
N PRO A 53 7.39 11.39 9.17
CA PRO A 53 8.16 10.26 9.68
C PRO A 53 7.26 9.03 9.85
N ILE A 54 7.84 7.84 9.74
CA ILE A 54 7.08 6.58 9.87
C ILE A 54 6.39 6.43 11.23
N SER A 55 6.90 7.10 12.27
CA SER A 55 6.27 7.15 13.59
C SER A 55 4.89 7.82 13.60
N ALA A 56 4.57 8.61 12.58
CA ALA A 56 3.25 9.24 12.40
C ALA A 56 2.25 8.35 11.63
N LEU A 57 2.62 7.10 11.31
CA LEU A 57 1.79 6.22 10.49
C LEU A 57 0.37 6.05 11.05
N ASP A 58 0.26 5.83 12.36
CA ASP A 58 -1.02 5.57 13.02
C ASP A 58 -1.95 6.80 12.99
N ASP A 59 -1.38 8.01 12.91
CA ASP A 59 -2.15 9.27 12.78
C ASP A 59 -2.57 9.52 11.31
N VAL A 60 -1.84 8.97 10.34
CA VAL A 60 -2.11 9.15 8.92
C VAL A 60 -3.13 8.14 8.39
N LEU A 61 -3.07 6.89 8.84
CA LEU A 61 -3.93 5.79 8.35
C LEU A 61 -5.44 6.10 8.43
N PRO A 62 -6.01 6.72 9.48
CA PRO A 62 -7.45 6.99 9.54
C PRO A 62 -8.01 7.89 8.43
N ARG A 63 -7.16 8.66 7.76
CA ARG A 63 -7.53 9.54 6.63
C ARG A 63 -7.06 9.02 5.26
N THR A 64 -6.37 7.87 5.24
CA THR A 64 -5.80 7.29 4.03
C THR A 64 -6.85 6.51 3.25
N LYS A 65 -7.15 6.94 2.03
CA LYS A 65 -8.09 6.24 1.13
C LYS A 65 -7.40 5.30 0.16
N ILE A 66 -6.21 5.63 -0.29
CA ILE A 66 -5.41 4.76 -1.15
C ILE A 66 -4.00 4.72 -0.58
N LEU A 67 -3.64 3.56 -0.04
CA LEU A 67 -2.33 3.29 0.52
C LEU A 67 -1.48 2.53 -0.48
N VAL A 68 -0.34 3.08 -0.85
CA VAL A 68 0.67 2.38 -1.67
C VAL A 68 1.88 2.06 -0.81
N MET A 69 2.25 0.80 -0.75
CA MET A 69 3.41 0.32 0.00
C MET A 69 4.56 0.05 -0.96
N ALA A 70 5.67 0.76 -0.77
CA ALA A 70 6.91 0.66 -1.55
C ALA A 70 8.13 0.57 -0.63
N LEU A 71 8.01 -0.22 0.44
CA LEU A 71 9.04 -0.39 1.46
C LEU A 71 9.97 -1.56 1.14
N PRO A 72 11.27 -1.47 1.47
CA PRO A 72 12.15 -2.62 1.49
C PRO A 72 11.82 -3.55 2.66
N SER A 73 12.28 -4.80 2.61
CA SER A 73 12.21 -5.72 3.74
C SER A 73 13.36 -5.44 4.69
N THR A 74 13.04 -4.95 5.89
CA THR A 74 13.96 -4.73 7.00
C THR A 74 13.27 -5.15 8.30
N PRO A 75 14.01 -5.39 9.41
CA PRO A 75 13.36 -5.72 10.69
C PRO A 75 12.27 -4.72 11.12
N GLU A 76 12.46 -3.42 10.80
CA GLU A 76 11.53 -2.35 11.17
C GLU A 76 10.30 -2.29 10.27
N THR A 77 10.34 -2.90 9.09
CA THR A 77 9.23 -2.88 8.13
C THR A 77 8.42 -4.18 8.11
N VAL A 78 8.89 -5.23 8.79
CA VAL A 78 8.12 -6.48 8.91
C VAL A 78 6.80 -6.21 9.62
N HIS A 79 5.70 -6.61 8.98
CA HIS A 79 4.32 -6.38 9.46
C HIS A 79 4.06 -4.92 9.88
N ILE A 80 4.68 -3.97 9.19
CA ILE A 80 4.44 -2.56 9.48
C ILE A 80 2.96 -2.20 9.26
N LEU A 81 2.29 -2.84 8.32
CA LEU A 81 0.84 -2.82 8.16
C LEU A 81 0.26 -4.12 8.76
N ASN A 82 0.21 -4.17 10.08
CA ASN A 82 -0.34 -5.25 10.88
C ASN A 82 -1.88 -5.13 11.02
N ARG A 83 -2.50 -6.08 11.73
CA ARG A 83 -3.96 -6.14 11.95
C ARG A 83 -4.52 -4.85 12.57
N GLU A 84 -3.84 -4.30 13.56
CA GLU A 84 -4.26 -3.09 14.27
C GLU A 84 -4.26 -1.88 13.32
N ARG A 85 -3.21 -1.76 12.50
CA ARG A 85 -3.08 -0.69 11.52
C ARG A 85 -4.03 -0.81 10.34
N ILE A 86 -4.30 -2.03 9.88
CA ILE A 86 -5.35 -2.28 8.89
C ILE A 86 -6.70 -1.80 9.42
N ALA A 87 -6.99 -2.01 10.69
CA ALA A 87 -8.24 -1.57 11.32
C ALA A 87 -8.36 -0.04 11.45
N LEU A 88 -7.26 0.72 11.36
CA LEU A 88 -7.29 2.19 11.33
C LEU A 88 -7.70 2.75 9.95
N LEU A 89 -7.58 1.98 8.89
CA LEU A 89 -7.95 2.43 7.55
C LEU A 89 -9.47 2.60 7.42
N PRO A 90 -9.93 3.62 6.69
CA PRO A 90 -11.36 3.76 6.36
C PRO A 90 -11.90 2.55 5.58
N ALA A 91 -13.19 2.27 5.74
CA ALA A 91 -13.83 1.13 5.07
C ALA A 91 -13.85 1.26 3.52
N ASP A 92 -13.69 2.45 2.99
CA ASP A 92 -13.56 2.74 1.56
C ASP A 92 -12.08 2.78 1.08
N ALA A 93 -11.14 2.36 1.93
CA ALA A 93 -9.71 2.37 1.61
C ALA A 93 -9.30 1.20 0.70
N TYR A 94 -8.25 1.45 -0.07
CA TYR A 94 -7.53 0.48 -0.89
C TYR A 94 -6.09 0.34 -0.42
N VAL A 95 -5.59 -0.89 -0.44
CA VAL A 95 -4.18 -1.20 -0.12
C VAL A 95 -3.51 -1.78 -1.35
N ILE A 96 -2.38 -1.18 -1.76
CA ILE A 96 -1.57 -1.64 -2.90
C ILE A 96 -0.16 -1.91 -2.38
N ASN A 97 0.35 -3.13 -2.57
CA ASN A 97 1.72 -3.47 -2.17
C ASN A 97 2.57 -3.87 -3.38
N VAL A 98 3.56 -3.03 -3.68
CA VAL A 98 4.58 -3.24 -4.72
C VAL A 98 6.00 -3.27 -4.14
N GLY A 99 6.11 -3.27 -2.82
CA GLY A 99 7.39 -3.29 -2.10
C GLY A 99 7.86 -4.71 -1.79
N ARG A 100 7.49 -5.21 -0.61
CA ARG A 100 7.80 -6.58 -0.15
C ARG A 100 6.62 -7.16 0.63
N GLY A 101 6.36 -8.45 0.44
CA GLY A 101 5.25 -9.16 1.11
C GLY A 101 5.35 -9.11 2.63
N THR A 102 6.55 -9.23 3.17
CA THR A 102 6.83 -9.18 4.63
C THR A 102 6.33 -7.93 5.34
N ALA A 103 6.08 -6.83 4.61
CA ALA A 103 5.62 -5.58 5.21
C ALA A 103 4.12 -5.60 5.60
N LEU A 104 3.38 -6.61 5.15
CA LEU A 104 1.93 -6.72 5.30
C LEU A 104 1.56 -7.99 6.07
N ASP A 105 0.67 -7.88 7.05
CA ASP A 105 -0.05 -9.02 7.61
C ASP A 105 -1.13 -9.48 6.61
N GLN A 106 -0.80 -10.48 5.80
CA GLN A 106 -1.64 -10.98 4.71
C GLN A 106 -2.94 -11.63 5.22
N VAL A 107 -2.88 -12.33 6.35
CA VAL A 107 -4.06 -12.94 6.97
C VAL A 107 -5.02 -11.85 7.45
N ALA A 108 -4.49 -10.83 8.13
CA ALA A 108 -5.30 -9.71 8.57
C ALA A 108 -5.92 -8.93 7.40
N LEU A 109 -5.20 -8.79 6.28
CA LEU A 109 -5.73 -8.17 5.06
C LEU A 109 -6.89 -8.99 4.49
N ALA A 110 -6.72 -10.32 4.34
CA ALA A 110 -7.77 -11.20 3.83
C ALA A 110 -9.03 -11.13 4.71
N ASP A 111 -8.87 -11.18 6.03
CA ASP A 111 -9.96 -11.02 6.99
C ASP A 111 -10.70 -9.69 6.82
N ALA A 112 -9.95 -8.59 6.69
CA ALA A 112 -10.53 -7.25 6.53
C ALA A 112 -11.30 -7.10 5.20
N LEU A 113 -10.79 -7.66 4.11
CA LEU A 113 -11.45 -7.67 2.81
C LEU A 113 -12.75 -8.52 2.85
N ASN A 114 -12.68 -9.72 3.43
CA ASN A 114 -13.83 -10.62 3.54
C ASN A 114 -14.93 -10.06 4.45
N ALA A 115 -14.55 -9.31 5.48
CA ALA A 115 -15.47 -8.61 6.37
C ALA A 115 -16.01 -7.28 5.79
N GLY A 116 -15.58 -6.87 4.60
CA GLY A 116 -16.01 -5.60 3.98
C GLY A 116 -15.45 -4.36 4.70
N LYS A 117 -14.38 -4.50 5.47
CA LYS A 117 -13.71 -3.40 6.19
C LYS A 117 -12.71 -2.63 5.32
N LEU A 118 -12.46 -3.10 4.11
CA LEU A 118 -11.70 -2.43 3.07
C LEU A 118 -12.42 -2.55 1.74
N ALA A 119 -12.28 -1.58 0.88
CA ALA A 119 -12.88 -1.59 -0.46
C ALA A 119 -12.18 -2.57 -1.41
N GLY A 120 -10.88 -2.73 -1.29
CA GLY A 120 -10.10 -3.67 -2.08
C GLY A 120 -8.60 -3.60 -1.83
N ALA A 121 -7.87 -4.52 -2.45
CA ALA A 121 -6.41 -4.51 -2.44
C ALA A 121 -5.81 -5.01 -3.75
N ALA A 122 -4.53 -4.67 -3.98
CA ALA A 122 -3.72 -5.21 -5.07
C ALA A 122 -2.32 -5.55 -4.53
N LEU A 123 -1.90 -6.78 -4.69
CA LEU A 123 -0.62 -7.27 -4.22
C LEU A 123 0.21 -7.81 -5.40
N ASP A 124 1.38 -7.24 -5.62
CA ASP A 124 2.37 -7.80 -6.53
C ASP A 124 3.41 -8.65 -5.80
N VAL A 125 3.44 -8.52 -4.47
CA VAL A 125 4.40 -9.20 -3.58
C VAL A 125 3.68 -9.85 -2.41
N MET A 126 4.09 -11.05 -2.04
CA MET A 126 3.53 -11.87 -0.96
C MET A 126 4.65 -12.41 -0.06
N ASP A 127 4.27 -13.06 1.02
CA ASP A 127 5.17 -13.79 1.91
C ASP A 127 4.47 -15.05 2.46
N PRO A 128 4.95 -16.28 2.09
CA PRO A 128 6.07 -16.56 1.19
C PRO A 128 5.75 -16.38 -0.30
N GLU A 129 6.78 -16.32 -1.11
CA GLU A 129 6.69 -16.42 -2.57
C GLU A 129 7.37 -17.70 -3.07
N PRO A 130 6.71 -18.51 -3.93
CA PRO A 130 5.33 -18.33 -4.42
C PRO A 130 4.29 -18.53 -3.33
N LEU A 131 3.14 -17.87 -3.50
CA LEU A 131 2.01 -17.98 -2.55
C LEU A 131 1.50 -19.42 -2.49
N PRO A 132 1.36 -20.03 -1.29
CA PRO A 132 0.84 -21.39 -1.14
C PRO A 132 -0.56 -21.53 -1.74
N LYS A 133 -0.90 -22.74 -2.23
CA LYS A 133 -2.18 -22.99 -2.92
C LYS A 133 -3.39 -22.86 -2.01
N ASP A 134 -3.21 -23.07 -0.72
CA ASP A 134 -4.22 -22.99 0.35
C ASP A 134 -4.18 -21.67 1.13
N ASP A 135 -3.44 -20.68 0.63
CA ASP A 135 -3.37 -19.37 1.28
C ASP A 135 -4.71 -18.64 1.20
N PRO A 136 -5.20 -18.03 2.31
CA PRO A 136 -6.49 -17.33 2.35
C PRO A 136 -6.59 -16.13 1.41
N LEU A 137 -5.49 -15.61 0.90
CA LEU A 137 -5.50 -14.52 -0.08
C LEU A 137 -6.17 -14.93 -1.40
N TRP A 138 -6.12 -16.23 -1.79
CA TRP A 138 -6.74 -16.68 -3.05
C TRP A 138 -8.25 -16.49 -3.06
N ASP A 139 -8.90 -16.62 -1.90
CA ASP A 139 -10.35 -16.49 -1.73
C ASP A 139 -10.77 -15.12 -1.19
N ALA A 140 -9.82 -14.19 -1.00
CA ALA A 140 -10.11 -12.87 -0.46
C ALA A 140 -10.91 -12.02 -1.46
N ARG A 141 -11.96 -11.38 -0.97
CA ARG A 141 -12.83 -10.51 -1.78
C ARG A 141 -12.08 -9.27 -2.24
N ASN A 142 -12.36 -8.82 -3.46
CA ASN A 142 -11.83 -7.56 -3.98
C ASN A 142 -10.30 -7.46 -3.95
N LEU A 143 -9.61 -8.60 -4.11
CA LEU A 143 -8.16 -8.67 -4.17
C LEU A 143 -7.69 -8.97 -5.60
N ILE A 144 -6.67 -8.25 -6.04
CA ILE A 144 -5.91 -8.53 -7.26
C ILE A 144 -4.52 -8.99 -6.83
N ILE A 145 -4.07 -10.13 -7.36
CA ILE A 145 -2.72 -10.66 -7.13
C ILE A 145 -2.00 -10.73 -8.48
N THR A 146 -0.77 -10.24 -8.52
CA THR A 146 0.17 -10.43 -9.63
C THR A 146 1.45 -11.09 -9.12
N PRO A 147 2.16 -11.89 -9.95
CA PRO A 147 3.23 -12.75 -9.46
C PRO A 147 4.60 -12.05 -9.43
N HIS A 148 4.72 -10.95 -8.70
CA HIS A 148 5.95 -10.17 -8.51
C HIS A 148 6.57 -9.72 -9.85
N VAL A 149 5.76 -9.11 -10.70
CA VAL A 149 6.15 -8.72 -12.06
C VAL A 149 6.13 -7.21 -12.31
N SER A 150 5.69 -6.40 -11.36
CA SER A 150 5.57 -4.95 -11.54
C SER A 150 6.91 -4.24 -11.78
N GLY A 151 8.02 -4.87 -11.38
CA GLY A 151 9.38 -4.38 -11.63
C GLY A 151 10.05 -4.95 -12.91
N ASN A 152 9.44 -5.92 -13.56
CA ASN A 152 10.00 -6.54 -14.75
C ASN A 152 9.63 -5.73 -15.99
N MET A 153 10.56 -4.87 -16.43
CA MET A 153 10.44 -4.18 -17.71
C MET A 153 11.42 -4.78 -18.70
N THR A 154 10.90 -5.37 -19.78
CA THR A 154 11.65 -5.57 -21.01
C THR A 154 11.63 -4.25 -21.78
N LEU A 155 12.81 -3.69 -22.01
CA LEU A 155 13.01 -2.58 -22.94
C LEU A 155 13.01 -3.09 -24.37
#